data_7e0262891ddc79e2e4d0737b90467a56
#
_entry.id   7e0262891ddc79e2e4d0737b90467a56
#
_cell.length_a   1.000
_cell.length_b   1.000
_cell.length_c   1.000
_cell.angle_alpha   90.00
_cell.angle_beta   90.00
_cell.angle_gamma   90.00
#
_symmetry.space_group_name_H-M   'P 1'
#
loop_
_entity.id
_entity.type
_entity.pdbx_description
1 polymer ?
#
loop_
_entity_poly.entity_id
_entity_poly.type
_entity_poly.pdbx_seq_one_letter_code
_entity_poly.pdbx_strand_id
1 'polypeptide(L)'
;MVSPLLANLYLHYAFDLWAARWRRREATGDMIIVRYADDIVVGFEKEAEARRFWDAMRARLREFSLSLHPDKTRLIEFGRFAAVTRRQRGLGKPETFSFLGFTFICGKSWQGHFQLKRKTRPDRMRAKLQELKDELRWRMHQPIPEQGRWLKQVVTGFFAYHAVPANGAALSAFRYHVTCLWRRSLRRRSQKDASTWQRVGKLADDWLPKPKILHPWPHQRFAVKYPRWEPYAGVPHVRIWCSEASCHSSGCKSRQHRSPVDAVVISSDVPIALEAWM
;
A
#
# COMPACT_ATOMS: atom_id res chain seq x y z
N MET A 1 4.70 26.64 8.98
CA MET A 1 4.40 25.22 8.62
C MET A 1 3.01 24.89 9.14
N VAL A 2 2.04 24.62 8.27
CA VAL A 2 0.69 24.26 8.72
C VAL A 2 0.74 22.89 9.38
N SER A 3 0.11 22.78 10.56
CA SER A 3 0.00 21.52 11.26
C SER A 3 -0.66 20.45 10.39
N PRO A 4 -0.13 19.22 10.31
CA PRO A 4 -0.79 18.12 9.60
C PRO A 4 -2.24 17.88 10.06
N LEU A 5 -2.57 18.27 11.29
CA LEU A 5 -3.93 18.22 11.82
C LEU A 5 -4.85 19.20 11.09
N LEU A 6 -4.41 20.44 10.90
CA LEU A 6 -5.19 21.46 10.17
C LEU A 6 -5.38 21.07 8.70
N ALA A 7 -4.36 20.54 8.06
CA ALA A 7 -4.44 20.01 6.70
C ALA A 7 -5.49 18.90 6.59
N ASN A 8 -5.49 17.96 7.52
CA ASN A 8 -6.50 16.89 7.56
C ASN A 8 -7.92 17.43 7.83
N LEU A 9 -8.07 18.40 8.72
CA LEU A 9 -9.36 19.06 8.99
C LEU A 9 -9.87 19.79 7.73
N TYR A 10 -9.00 20.50 7.05
CA TYR A 10 -9.34 21.20 5.81
C TYR A 10 -9.81 20.25 4.71
N LEU A 11 -9.05 19.15 4.48
CA LEU A 11 -9.42 18.12 3.52
C LEU A 11 -10.71 17.37 3.92
N HIS A 12 -11.00 17.26 5.21
CA HIS A 12 -12.27 16.69 5.66
C HIS A 12 -13.47 17.48 5.12
N TYR A 13 -13.43 18.80 5.20
CA TYR A 13 -14.51 19.66 4.67
C TYR A 13 -14.48 19.77 3.15
N ALA A 14 -13.29 19.94 2.57
CA ALA A 14 -13.14 20.10 1.13
C ALA A 14 -13.49 18.82 0.36
N PHE A 15 -13.04 17.66 0.84
CA PHE A 15 -13.12 16.39 0.12
C PHE A 15 -14.03 15.35 0.80
N ASP A 16 -13.80 14.95 2.06
CA ASP A 16 -14.45 13.76 2.64
C ASP A 16 -15.98 13.89 2.68
N LEU A 17 -16.49 15.00 3.19
CA LEU A 17 -17.93 15.24 3.28
C LEU A 17 -18.59 15.34 1.90
N TRP A 18 -17.91 15.99 0.97
CA TRP A 18 -18.37 16.10 -0.41
C TRP A 18 -18.37 14.73 -1.11
N ALA A 19 -17.28 13.98 -1.03
CA ALA A 19 -17.15 12.66 -1.66
C ALA A 19 -18.15 11.65 -1.08
N ALA A 20 -18.42 11.70 0.23
CA ALA A 20 -19.47 10.88 0.85
C ALA A 20 -20.88 11.25 0.37
N ARG A 21 -21.13 12.54 0.12
CA ARG A 21 -22.40 13.02 -0.46
C ARG A 21 -22.53 12.60 -1.92
N TRP A 22 -21.48 12.79 -2.72
CA TRP A 22 -21.43 12.39 -4.12
C TRP A 22 -21.69 10.89 -4.26
N ARG A 23 -21.04 10.05 -3.45
CA ARG A 23 -21.26 8.60 -3.43
C ARG A 23 -22.72 8.21 -3.21
N ARG A 24 -23.44 8.95 -2.36
CA ARG A 24 -24.85 8.65 -2.05
C ARG A 24 -25.82 9.11 -3.14
N ARG A 25 -25.50 10.18 -3.86
CA ARG A 25 -26.41 10.83 -4.81
C ARG A 25 -26.15 10.46 -6.26
N GLU A 26 -24.88 10.34 -6.62
CA GLU A 26 -24.43 10.26 -8.01
C GLU A 26 -23.91 8.87 -8.40
N ALA A 27 -23.40 8.08 -7.46
CA ALA A 27 -22.89 6.76 -7.75
C ALA A 27 -24.04 5.77 -7.92
N THR A 28 -24.07 5.08 -9.07
CA THR A 28 -25.03 4.01 -9.36
C THR A 28 -24.41 2.62 -9.13
N GLY A 29 -23.08 2.55 -9.07
CA GLY A 29 -22.29 1.35 -8.77
C GLY A 29 -21.56 1.45 -7.44
N ASP A 30 -20.79 0.41 -7.10
CA ASP A 30 -19.99 0.40 -5.89
C ASP A 30 -18.85 1.42 -5.99
N MET A 31 -18.72 2.27 -5.00
CA MET A 31 -17.65 3.27 -4.89
C MET A 31 -16.90 3.12 -3.57
N ILE A 32 -15.59 3.01 -3.64
CA ILE A 32 -14.69 2.86 -2.49
C ILE A 32 -13.78 4.08 -2.42
N ILE A 33 -13.74 4.74 -1.27
CA ILE A 33 -12.90 5.92 -1.03
C ILE A 33 -11.92 5.58 0.08
N VAL A 34 -10.63 5.77 -0.18
CA VAL A 34 -9.55 5.63 0.80
C VAL A 34 -8.70 6.88 0.75
N ARG A 35 -8.61 7.61 1.86
CA ARG A 35 -7.73 8.78 2.01
C ARG A 35 -6.79 8.59 3.18
N TYR A 36 -5.56 8.97 2.99
CA TYR A 36 -4.55 9.06 4.03
C TYR A 36 -3.76 10.36 3.83
N ALA A 37 -4.01 11.33 4.69
CA ALA A 37 -3.53 12.70 4.52
C ALA A 37 -3.94 13.27 3.15
N ASP A 38 -2.99 13.59 2.31
CA ASP A 38 -3.13 14.10 0.94
C ASP A 38 -3.22 13.00 -0.14
N ASP A 39 -2.87 11.77 0.21
CA ASP A 39 -2.99 10.62 -0.69
C ASP A 39 -4.44 10.11 -0.75
N ILE A 40 -5.03 10.11 -1.94
CA ILE A 40 -6.42 9.69 -2.18
C ILE A 40 -6.45 8.57 -3.22
N VAL A 41 -7.18 7.50 -2.91
CA VAL A 41 -7.50 6.43 -3.86
C VAL A 41 -9.01 6.23 -3.86
N VAL A 42 -9.62 6.32 -5.05
CA VAL A 42 -11.05 6.10 -5.21
C VAL A 42 -11.27 5.03 -6.25
N GLY A 43 -11.99 3.98 -5.89
CA GLY A 43 -12.35 2.88 -6.79
C GLY A 43 -13.81 2.96 -7.21
N PHE A 44 -14.09 2.70 -8.49
CA PHE A 44 -15.41 2.70 -9.07
C PHE A 44 -15.68 1.40 -9.82
N GLU A 45 -16.94 0.99 -9.82
CA GLU A 45 -17.39 -0.14 -10.63
C GLU A 45 -17.44 0.22 -12.13
N LYS A 46 -17.75 1.48 -12.46
CA LYS A 46 -17.93 1.96 -13.84
C LYS A 46 -16.96 3.09 -14.17
N GLU A 47 -16.29 2.98 -15.31
CA GLU A 47 -15.36 4.01 -15.79
C GLU A 47 -16.04 5.38 -16.00
N ALA A 48 -17.26 5.38 -16.53
CA ALA A 48 -18.01 6.62 -16.76
C ALA A 48 -18.26 7.40 -15.45
N GLU A 49 -18.50 6.68 -14.33
CA GLU A 49 -18.66 7.31 -13.01
C GLU A 49 -17.34 7.86 -12.49
N ALA A 50 -16.25 7.14 -12.70
CA ALA A 50 -14.91 7.59 -12.33
C ALA A 50 -14.53 8.89 -13.04
N ARG A 51 -14.85 9.03 -14.34
CA ARG A 51 -14.63 10.27 -15.11
C ARG A 51 -15.46 11.42 -14.60
N ARG A 52 -16.77 11.21 -14.39
CA ARG A 52 -17.65 12.24 -13.80
C ARG A 52 -17.19 12.67 -12.42
N PHE A 53 -16.81 11.73 -11.57
CA PHE A 53 -16.26 12.04 -10.26
C PHE A 53 -14.98 12.85 -10.34
N TRP A 54 -14.08 12.50 -11.25
CA TRP A 54 -12.83 13.22 -11.47
C TRP A 54 -13.07 14.70 -11.81
N ASP A 55 -13.97 14.95 -12.76
CA ASP A 55 -14.28 16.34 -13.16
C ASP A 55 -14.95 17.12 -12.03
N ALA A 56 -15.91 16.49 -11.35
CA ALA A 56 -16.57 17.09 -10.18
C ALA A 56 -15.59 17.32 -9.01
N MET A 57 -14.64 16.42 -8.78
CA MET A 57 -13.59 16.57 -7.77
C MET A 57 -12.66 17.75 -8.09
N ARG A 58 -12.28 17.90 -9.36
CA ARG A 58 -11.46 19.05 -9.81
C ARG A 58 -12.18 20.37 -9.57
N ALA A 59 -13.46 20.47 -9.91
CA ALA A 59 -14.26 21.66 -9.67
C ALA A 59 -14.35 21.95 -8.16
N ARG A 60 -14.64 20.92 -7.37
CA ARG A 60 -14.75 21.06 -5.91
C ARG A 60 -13.48 21.52 -5.24
N LEU A 61 -12.35 20.95 -5.60
CA LEU A 61 -11.06 21.32 -5.00
C LEU A 61 -10.66 22.76 -5.35
N ARG A 62 -10.99 23.25 -6.56
CA ARG A 62 -10.79 24.65 -6.95
C ARG A 62 -11.55 25.64 -6.06
N GLU A 63 -12.77 25.30 -5.63
CA GLU A 63 -13.55 26.12 -4.68
C GLU A 63 -12.81 26.32 -3.35
N PHE A 64 -11.93 25.39 -2.99
CA PHE A 64 -11.10 25.42 -1.78
C PHE A 64 -9.65 25.84 -2.06
N SER A 65 -9.39 26.46 -3.21
CA SER A 65 -8.02 26.85 -3.62
C SER A 65 -7.03 25.68 -3.61
N LEU A 66 -7.52 24.47 -3.86
CA LEU A 66 -6.73 23.25 -3.99
C LEU A 66 -6.67 22.81 -5.46
N SER A 67 -5.57 22.19 -5.85
CA SER A 67 -5.43 21.61 -7.17
C SER A 67 -4.97 20.15 -7.10
N LEU A 68 -5.32 19.36 -8.10
CA LEU A 68 -4.79 18.01 -8.27
C LEU A 68 -3.43 18.09 -8.98
N HIS A 69 -2.46 17.34 -8.49
CA HIS A 69 -1.17 17.25 -9.16
C HIS A 69 -1.32 16.50 -10.49
N PRO A 70 -1.00 17.12 -11.65
CA PRO A 70 -1.31 16.55 -12.96
C PRO A 70 -0.60 15.21 -13.22
N ASP A 71 0.68 15.10 -12.84
CA ASP A 71 1.48 13.90 -13.11
C ASP A 71 1.21 12.75 -12.13
N LYS A 72 0.66 13.05 -10.96
CA LYS A 72 0.40 12.07 -9.91
C LYS A 72 -1.05 11.61 -9.84
N THR A 73 -1.96 12.36 -10.45
CA THR A 73 -3.37 11.99 -10.52
C THR A 73 -3.64 11.23 -11.81
N ARG A 74 -4.12 10.01 -11.70
CA ARG A 74 -4.33 9.12 -12.85
C ARG A 74 -5.63 8.35 -12.72
N LEU A 75 -6.28 8.11 -13.84
CA LEU A 75 -7.35 7.13 -13.99
C LEU A 75 -6.75 5.86 -14.59
N ILE A 76 -6.88 4.75 -13.88
CA ILE A 76 -6.34 3.46 -14.30
C ILE A 76 -7.40 2.38 -14.29
N GLU A 77 -7.29 1.42 -15.20
CA GLU A 77 -8.09 0.21 -15.20
C GLU A 77 -7.44 -0.81 -14.26
N PHE A 78 -8.12 -1.08 -13.13
CA PHE A 78 -7.56 -1.91 -12.07
C PHE A 78 -8.65 -2.79 -11.45
N GLY A 79 -8.38 -4.08 -11.25
CA GLY A 79 -9.34 -4.97 -10.61
C GLY A 79 -9.28 -6.40 -11.16
N ARG A 80 -10.30 -7.17 -10.80
CA ARG A 80 -10.38 -8.60 -11.10
C ARG A 80 -10.36 -8.90 -12.61
N PHE A 81 -11.01 -8.06 -13.39
CA PHE A 81 -11.19 -8.28 -14.84
C PHE A 81 -10.27 -7.41 -15.69
N ALA A 82 -9.58 -6.45 -15.10
CA ALA A 82 -8.67 -5.54 -15.82
C ALA A 82 -7.68 -6.29 -16.73
N ALA A 83 -7.16 -7.45 -16.30
CA ALA A 83 -6.25 -8.25 -17.13
C ALA A 83 -6.93 -8.87 -18.36
N VAL A 84 -8.19 -9.26 -18.26
CA VAL A 84 -8.96 -9.85 -19.35
C VAL A 84 -9.42 -8.77 -20.33
N THR A 85 -10.00 -7.69 -19.81
CA THR A 85 -10.50 -6.56 -20.60
C THR A 85 -9.37 -5.90 -21.41
N ARG A 86 -8.23 -5.64 -20.76
CA ARG A 86 -7.06 -5.06 -21.44
C ARG A 86 -6.51 -5.99 -22.52
N ARG A 87 -6.48 -7.30 -22.27
CA ARG A 87 -6.07 -8.29 -23.28
C ARG A 87 -6.98 -8.30 -24.50
N GLN A 88 -8.30 -8.23 -24.28
CA GLN A 88 -9.29 -8.17 -25.39
C GLN A 88 -9.13 -6.90 -26.23
N ARG A 89 -8.72 -5.80 -25.60
CA ARG A 89 -8.45 -4.51 -26.27
C ARG A 89 -7.04 -4.43 -26.88
N GLY A 90 -6.24 -5.49 -26.84
CA GLY A 90 -4.84 -5.48 -27.31
C GLY A 90 -3.88 -4.66 -26.44
N LEU A 91 -4.31 -4.27 -25.25
CA LEU A 91 -3.51 -3.52 -24.29
C LEU A 91 -2.65 -4.48 -23.45
N GLY A 92 -1.54 -3.98 -22.91
CA GLY A 92 -0.63 -4.77 -22.08
C GLY A 92 -1.22 -5.18 -20.72
N LYS A 93 -0.33 -5.57 -19.78
CA LYS A 93 -0.71 -5.91 -18.39
C LYS A 93 -1.46 -4.76 -17.71
N PRO A 94 -2.34 -5.05 -16.72
CA PRO A 94 -2.97 -4.03 -15.92
C PRO A 94 -1.95 -3.09 -15.30
N GLU A 95 -2.32 -1.83 -15.21
CA GLU A 95 -1.48 -0.83 -14.56
C GLU A 95 -1.33 -1.10 -13.07
N THR A 96 -0.29 -0.55 -12.51
CA THR A 96 0.00 -0.62 -11.07
C THR A 96 -0.03 0.77 -10.47
N PHE A 97 -0.35 0.87 -9.21
CA PHE A 97 -0.28 2.13 -8.51
C PHE A 97 0.47 1.99 -7.18
N SER A 98 0.98 3.12 -6.72
CA SER A 98 1.68 3.21 -5.45
C SER A 98 0.82 3.91 -4.41
N PHE A 99 0.68 3.31 -3.23
CA PHE A 99 -0.05 3.91 -2.11
C PHE A 99 0.56 3.44 -0.79
N LEU A 100 0.78 4.35 0.15
CA LEU A 100 1.34 4.06 1.47
C LEU A 100 2.61 3.18 1.44
N GLY A 101 3.57 3.52 0.59
CA GLY A 101 4.84 2.80 0.51
C GLY A 101 4.79 1.42 -0.17
N PHE A 102 3.62 1.03 -0.69
CA PHE A 102 3.43 -0.20 -1.46
C PHE A 102 3.07 0.07 -2.90
N THR A 103 3.45 -0.83 -3.78
CA THR A 103 2.94 -0.93 -5.14
C THR A 103 1.85 -2.00 -5.17
N PHE A 104 0.67 -1.62 -5.62
CA PHE A 104 -0.49 -2.48 -5.79
C PHE A 104 -0.51 -3.06 -7.20
N ILE A 105 -0.69 -4.37 -7.32
CA ILE A 105 -0.57 -5.13 -8.57
C ILE A 105 -1.74 -6.09 -8.69
N CYS A 106 -2.42 -6.07 -9.83
CA CYS A 106 -3.39 -7.10 -10.23
C CYS A 106 -2.64 -8.41 -10.48
N GLY A 107 -2.72 -9.36 -9.57
CA GLY A 107 -2.03 -10.64 -9.67
C GLY A 107 -2.99 -11.82 -9.67
N LYS A 108 -2.42 -13.03 -9.74
CA LYS A 108 -3.12 -14.28 -9.57
C LYS A 108 -2.50 -15.06 -8.42
N SER A 109 -3.34 -15.80 -7.69
CA SER A 109 -2.90 -16.82 -6.74
C SER A 109 -2.30 -18.00 -7.50
N TRP A 110 -1.71 -18.95 -6.79
CA TRP A 110 -1.23 -20.21 -7.38
C TRP A 110 -2.39 -21.06 -7.97
N GLN A 111 -3.61 -20.88 -7.47
CA GLN A 111 -4.84 -21.51 -7.98
C GLN A 111 -5.46 -20.77 -9.18
N GLY A 112 -4.83 -19.69 -9.67
CA GLY A 112 -5.34 -18.91 -10.80
C GLY A 112 -6.37 -17.82 -10.43
N HIS A 113 -6.85 -17.76 -9.19
CA HIS A 113 -7.81 -16.74 -8.76
C HIS A 113 -7.16 -15.35 -8.69
N PHE A 114 -7.96 -14.31 -8.90
CA PHE A 114 -7.49 -12.93 -8.75
C PHE A 114 -6.98 -12.69 -7.32
N GLN A 115 -5.82 -12.07 -7.24
CA GLN A 115 -5.20 -11.68 -5.98
C GLN A 115 -4.59 -10.30 -6.09
N LEU A 116 -5.04 -9.40 -5.23
CA LEU A 116 -4.40 -8.09 -5.05
C LEU A 116 -3.05 -8.29 -4.33
N LYS A 117 -1.96 -8.11 -5.06
CA LYS A 117 -0.60 -8.20 -4.50
C LYS A 117 -0.11 -6.83 -4.08
N ARG A 118 0.43 -6.75 -2.87
CA ARG A 118 1.08 -5.55 -2.33
C ARG A 118 2.57 -5.83 -2.21
N LYS A 119 3.39 -5.04 -2.89
CA LYS A 119 4.85 -5.15 -2.83
C LYS A 119 5.44 -3.85 -2.31
N THR A 120 6.46 -3.94 -1.47
CA THR A 120 7.22 -2.77 -1.05
C THR A 120 7.75 -2.01 -2.25
N ARG A 121 7.58 -0.69 -2.28
CA ARG A 121 8.12 0.17 -3.34
C ARG A 121 9.64 0.10 -3.36
N PRO A 122 10.25 -0.12 -4.54
CA PRO A 122 11.71 -0.27 -4.66
C PRO A 122 12.48 0.99 -4.24
N ASP A 123 11.94 2.17 -4.51
CA ASP A 123 12.54 3.46 -4.14
C ASP A 123 12.59 3.64 -2.61
N ARG A 124 11.49 3.31 -1.89
CA ARG A 124 11.45 3.36 -0.44
C ARG A 124 12.43 2.36 0.20
N MET A 125 12.51 1.16 -0.36
CA MET A 125 13.48 0.17 0.11
C MET A 125 14.93 0.64 -0.13
N ARG A 126 15.23 1.23 -1.29
CA ARG A 126 16.56 1.77 -1.59
C ARG A 126 16.92 2.92 -0.65
N ALA A 127 15.99 3.86 -0.43
CA ALA A 127 16.20 4.97 0.50
C ALA A 127 16.53 4.46 1.90
N LYS A 128 15.76 3.48 2.43
CA LYS A 128 16.03 2.89 3.74
C LYS A 128 17.36 2.15 3.80
N LEU A 129 17.74 1.43 2.75
CA LEU A 129 19.05 0.77 2.67
C LEU A 129 20.21 1.79 2.59
N GLN A 130 20.02 2.93 1.94
CA GLN A 130 21.03 4.00 1.91
C GLN A 130 21.19 4.63 3.29
N GLU A 131 20.10 4.95 3.98
CA GLU A 131 20.11 5.42 5.37
C GLU A 131 20.89 4.45 6.29
N LEU A 132 20.57 3.14 6.19
CA LEU A 132 21.28 2.11 6.95
C LEU A 132 22.77 2.03 6.63
N LYS A 133 23.15 2.22 5.38
CA LYS A 133 24.54 2.22 4.95
C LYS A 133 25.32 3.38 5.58
N ASP A 134 24.72 4.56 5.65
CA ASP A 134 25.35 5.75 6.21
C ASP A 134 25.45 5.64 7.73
N GLU A 135 24.41 5.16 8.40
CA GLU A 135 24.43 4.86 9.84
C GLU A 135 25.46 3.77 10.20
N LEU A 136 25.60 2.71 9.42
CA LEU A 136 26.62 1.69 9.63
C LEU A 136 28.05 2.22 9.48
N ARG A 137 28.26 3.27 8.65
CA ARG A 137 29.55 3.96 8.57
C ARG A 137 29.88 4.67 9.87
N TRP A 138 28.89 5.35 10.44
CA TRP A 138 29.03 6.05 11.72
C TRP A 138 29.30 5.07 12.87
N ARG A 139 28.60 3.95 12.88
CA ARG A 139 28.71 2.89 13.90
C ARG A 139 29.83 1.88 13.63
N MET A 140 30.68 2.13 12.64
CA MET A 140 31.66 1.15 12.16
C MET A 140 32.56 0.61 13.26
N HIS A 141 33.00 1.45 14.19
CA HIS A 141 33.91 1.07 15.29
C HIS A 141 33.21 0.57 16.56
N GLN A 142 31.87 0.61 16.61
CA GLN A 142 31.12 0.08 17.75
C GLN A 142 31.27 -1.45 17.87
N PRO A 143 31.12 -2.02 19.07
CA PRO A 143 31.11 -3.48 19.26
C PRO A 143 30.05 -4.17 18.43
N ILE A 144 30.34 -5.38 17.94
CA ILE A 144 29.40 -6.16 17.10
C ILE A 144 28.03 -6.35 17.79
N PRO A 145 27.95 -6.65 19.12
CA PRO A 145 26.66 -6.81 19.78
C PRO A 145 25.80 -5.52 19.79
N GLU A 146 26.41 -4.35 19.86
CA GLU A 146 25.69 -3.08 19.80
C GLU A 146 25.14 -2.80 18.42
N GLN A 147 25.96 -3.03 17.38
CA GLN A 147 25.48 -2.96 15.99
C GLN A 147 24.37 -3.96 15.73
N GLY A 148 24.50 -5.19 16.24
CA GLY A 148 23.49 -6.24 16.10
C GLY A 148 22.15 -5.86 16.75
N ARG A 149 22.18 -5.33 17.98
CA ARG A 149 20.98 -4.84 18.68
C ARG A 149 20.28 -3.72 17.90
N TRP A 150 21.03 -2.74 17.42
CA TRP A 150 20.50 -1.66 16.62
C TRP A 150 19.91 -2.16 15.30
N LEU A 151 20.63 -2.99 14.55
CA LEU A 151 20.12 -3.59 13.31
C LEU A 151 18.85 -4.41 13.54
N LYS A 152 18.80 -5.17 14.65
CA LYS A 152 17.59 -5.93 15.03
C LYS A 152 16.39 -5.00 15.18
N GLN A 153 16.53 -3.87 15.87
CA GLN A 153 15.45 -2.89 16.03
C GLN A 153 14.97 -2.34 14.68
N VAL A 154 15.91 -1.92 13.82
CA VAL A 154 15.58 -1.36 12.51
C VAL A 154 14.90 -2.38 11.60
N VAL A 155 15.41 -3.62 11.54
CA VAL A 155 14.82 -4.67 10.71
C VAL A 155 13.45 -5.09 11.25
N THR A 156 13.29 -5.16 12.58
CA THR A 156 11.99 -5.44 13.21
C THR A 156 10.98 -4.35 12.86
N GLY A 157 11.36 -3.08 12.96
CA GLY A 157 10.49 -1.96 12.58
C GLY A 157 10.09 -1.98 11.10
N PHE A 158 11.04 -2.29 10.23
CA PHE A 158 10.75 -2.45 8.80
C PHE A 158 9.78 -3.62 8.55
N PHE A 159 9.98 -4.75 9.21
CA PHE A 159 9.09 -5.92 9.07
C PHE A 159 7.71 -5.64 9.66
N ALA A 160 7.61 -4.94 10.80
CA ALA A 160 6.33 -4.59 11.41
C ALA A 160 5.40 -3.86 10.42
N TYR A 161 5.94 -3.02 9.55
CA TYR A 161 5.17 -2.30 8.54
C TYR A 161 4.98 -3.10 7.25
N HIS A 162 6.05 -3.73 6.73
CA HIS A 162 6.06 -4.31 5.40
C HIS A 162 5.70 -5.80 5.34
N ALA A 163 5.50 -6.48 6.49
CA ALA A 163 5.21 -7.91 6.54
C ALA A 163 3.76 -8.25 6.20
N VAL A 164 3.28 -7.73 5.08
CA VAL A 164 1.95 -7.98 4.53
C VAL A 164 1.93 -9.21 3.62
N PRO A 165 0.78 -9.89 3.47
CA PRO A 165 0.63 -11.00 2.54
C PRO A 165 1.11 -10.66 1.12
N ALA A 166 1.72 -11.61 0.45
CA ALA A 166 2.36 -11.51 -0.88
C ALA A 166 3.66 -10.66 -0.94
N ASN A 167 4.19 -10.15 0.20
CA ASN A 167 5.41 -9.33 0.23
C ASN A 167 6.65 -10.06 0.80
N GLY A 168 6.58 -11.36 1.08
CA GLY A 168 7.68 -12.13 1.70
C GLY A 168 9.02 -12.02 0.98
N ALA A 169 9.00 -12.03 -0.36
CA ALA A 169 10.22 -11.89 -1.16
C ALA A 169 10.94 -10.55 -0.92
N ALA A 170 10.19 -9.44 -0.74
CA ALA A 170 10.77 -8.13 -0.44
C ALA A 170 11.40 -8.09 0.96
N LEU A 171 10.80 -8.76 1.94
CA LEU A 171 11.35 -8.87 3.29
C LEU A 171 12.67 -9.67 3.28
N SER A 172 12.69 -10.79 2.54
CA SER A 172 13.91 -11.61 2.38
C SER A 172 15.02 -10.81 1.70
N ALA A 173 14.70 -10.09 0.63
CA ALA A 173 15.64 -9.22 -0.07
C ALA A 173 16.18 -8.10 0.85
N PHE A 174 15.31 -7.47 1.63
CA PHE A 174 15.72 -6.44 2.59
C PHE A 174 16.71 -7.02 3.62
N ARG A 175 16.39 -8.14 4.26
CA ARG A 175 17.29 -8.81 5.21
C ARG A 175 18.64 -9.15 4.57
N TYR A 176 18.62 -9.68 3.36
CA TYR A 176 19.86 -10.00 2.62
C TYR A 176 20.71 -8.75 2.38
N HIS A 177 20.12 -7.67 1.88
CA HIS A 177 20.85 -6.42 1.64
C HIS A 177 21.40 -5.81 2.93
N VAL A 178 20.67 -5.86 4.03
CA VAL A 178 21.17 -5.43 5.36
C VAL A 178 22.37 -6.25 5.77
N THR A 179 22.33 -7.58 5.60
CA THR A 179 23.47 -8.48 5.88
C THR A 179 24.68 -8.11 5.02
N CYS A 180 24.46 -7.82 3.73
CA CYS A 180 25.54 -7.38 2.83
C CYS A 180 26.17 -6.05 3.28
N LEU A 181 25.35 -5.09 3.69
CA LEU A 181 25.80 -3.79 4.19
C LEU A 181 26.59 -3.95 5.49
N TRP A 182 26.10 -4.78 6.41
CA TRP A 182 26.78 -5.05 7.67
C TRP A 182 28.14 -5.72 7.44
N ARG A 183 28.20 -6.77 6.60
CA ARG A 183 29.46 -7.40 6.19
C ARG A 183 30.45 -6.38 5.62
N ARG A 184 29.97 -5.49 4.72
CA ARG A 184 30.81 -4.46 4.11
C ARG A 184 31.34 -3.47 5.15
N SER A 185 30.55 -3.11 6.14
CA SER A 185 30.97 -2.26 7.27
C SER A 185 32.03 -2.96 8.12
N LEU A 186 31.82 -4.23 8.49
CA LEU A 186 32.77 -5.00 9.28
C LEU A 186 34.14 -5.15 8.60
N ARG A 187 34.14 -5.43 7.29
CA ARG A 187 35.39 -5.55 6.48
C ARG A 187 36.22 -4.26 6.42
N ARG A 188 35.61 -3.11 6.63
CA ARG A 188 36.31 -1.83 6.61
C ARG A 188 37.05 -1.51 7.92
N ARG A 189 36.82 -2.28 8.97
CA ARG A 189 37.48 -2.07 10.28
C ARG A 189 38.95 -2.43 10.28
N SER A 190 39.34 -3.42 9.49
CA SER A 190 40.70 -3.91 9.43
C SER A 190 41.01 -4.51 8.07
N GLN A 191 42.23 -4.30 7.59
CA GLN A 191 42.72 -4.94 6.37
C GLN A 191 42.91 -6.46 6.53
N LYS A 192 43.06 -6.96 7.76
CA LYS A 192 43.19 -8.38 8.11
C LYS A 192 41.84 -9.07 8.40
N ASP A 193 40.69 -8.43 8.08
CA ASP A 193 39.41 -9.01 8.42
C ASP A 193 39.06 -10.21 7.52
N ALA A 194 39.00 -11.37 8.15
CA ALA A 194 38.56 -12.64 7.56
C ALA A 194 37.05 -12.86 7.71
N SER A 195 36.21 -11.82 7.57
CA SER A 195 34.75 -11.98 7.65
C SER A 195 34.20 -12.73 6.43
N THR A 196 34.21 -14.07 6.56
CA THR A 196 33.61 -14.98 5.59
C THR A 196 32.09 -14.85 5.59
N TRP A 197 31.45 -15.22 4.49
CA TRP A 197 29.99 -15.28 4.43
C TRP A 197 29.37 -16.19 5.49
N GLN A 198 30.05 -17.29 5.86
CA GLN A 198 29.61 -18.20 6.93
C GLN A 198 29.54 -17.49 8.29
N ARG A 199 30.60 -16.73 8.64
CA ARG A 199 30.65 -15.98 9.90
C ARG A 199 29.56 -14.87 9.94
N VAL A 200 29.44 -14.12 8.87
CA VAL A 200 28.41 -13.05 8.79
C VAL A 200 27.01 -13.63 8.73
N GLY A 201 26.82 -14.79 8.09
CA GLY A 201 25.56 -15.52 8.10
C GLY A 201 25.11 -15.91 9.50
N LYS A 202 26.03 -16.46 10.33
CA LYS A 202 25.75 -16.75 11.75
C LYS A 202 25.37 -15.50 12.51
N LEU A 203 26.13 -14.40 12.37
CA LEU A 203 25.78 -13.12 12.99
C LEU A 203 24.40 -12.61 12.55
N ALA A 204 24.07 -12.76 11.26
CA ALA A 204 22.75 -12.37 10.78
C ALA A 204 21.63 -13.26 11.32
N ASP A 205 21.89 -14.53 11.58
CA ASP A 205 20.91 -15.44 12.18
C ASP A 205 20.71 -15.18 13.67
N ASP A 206 21.76 -14.77 14.38
CA ASP A 206 21.70 -14.42 15.80
C ASP A 206 21.00 -13.09 16.07
N TRP A 207 21.22 -12.10 15.21
CA TRP A 207 20.76 -10.73 15.45
C TRP A 207 19.58 -10.27 14.59
N LEU A 208 19.49 -10.70 13.32
CA LEU A 208 18.46 -10.20 12.41
C LEU A 208 17.23 -11.11 12.40
N PRO A 209 16.03 -10.58 12.58
CA PRO A 209 14.81 -11.37 12.55
C PRO A 209 14.64 -12.04 11.18
N LYS A 210 14.13 -13.28 11.20
CA LYS A 210 13.77 -14.00 9.97
C LYS A 210 12.50 -13.40 9.37
N PRO A 211 12.41 -13.29 8.03
CA PRO A 211 11.23 -12.77 7.36
C PRO A 211 10.01 -13.65 7.65
N LYS A 212 8.97 -13.05 8.22
CA LYS A 212 7.67 -13.69 8.46
C LYS A 212 6.57 -12.70 8.06
N ILE A 213 5.47 -13.20 7.53
CA ILE A 213 4.26 -12.39 7.34
C ILE A 213 3.60 -12.20 8.71
N LEU A 214 3.46 -10.97 9.14
CA LEU A 214 2.91 -10.60 10.45
C LEU A 214 1.45 -10.17 10.36
N HIS A 215 1.04 -9.62 9.22
CA HIS A 215 -0.32 -9.14 9.01
C HIS A 215 -1.19 -10.25 8.42
N PRO A 216 -2.39 -10.46 8.95
CA PRO A 216 -3.33 -11.41 8.37
C PRO A 216 -3.82 -10.94 6.99
N TRP A 217 -4.39 -11.85 6.24
CA TRP A 217 -5.09 -11.50 5.02
C TRP A 217 -6.27 -10.56 5.31
N PRO A 218 -6.62 -9.63 4.41
CA PRO A 218 -7.69 -8.67 4.65
C PRO A 218 -9.01 -9.32 5.10
N HIS A 219 -9.43 -10.42 4.45
CA HIS A 219 -10.64 -11.14 4.82
C HIS A 219 -10.61 -11.70 6.25
N GLN A 220 -9.47 -12.21 6.71
CA GLN A 220 -9.31 -12.70 8.08
C GLN A 220 -9.41 -11.56 9.09
N ARG A 221 -8.80 -10.42 8.78
CA ARG A 221 -8.84 -9.24 9.63
C ARG A 221 -10.25 -8.68 9.80
N PHE A 222 -11.04 -8.69 8.73
CA PHE A 222 -12.44 -8.25 8.78
C PHE A 222 -13.33 -9.24 9.52
N ALA A 223 -13.14 -10.55 9.35
CA ALA A 223 -13.91 -11.56 10.04
C ALA A 223 -13.76 -11.48 11.57
N VAL A 224 -12.57 -11.11 12.07
CA VAL A 224 -12.31 -10.95 13.52
C VAL A 224 -12.91 -9.65 14.06
N LYS A 225 -12.85 -8.56 13.29
CA LYS A 225 -13.27 -7.23 13.77
C LYS A 225 -14.77 -6.98 13.63
N TYR A 226 -15.43 -7.67 12.71
CA TYR A 226 -16.87 -7.55 12.43
C TYR A 226 -17.48 -8.94 12.34
N PRO A 227 -17.87 -9.56 13.49
CA PRO A 227 -18.61 -10.82 13.50
C PRO A 227 -19.90 -10.68 12.69
N ARG A 228 -20.27 -11.74 11.97
CA ARG A 228 -21.35 -11.76 10.97
C ARG A 228 -22.76 -11.41 11.50
N TRP A 229 -22.94 -11.35 12.79
CA TRP A 229 -24.24 -11.21 13.45
C TRP A 229 -24.51 -9.85 14.10
N GLU A 230 -23.58 -8.88 14.01
CA GLU A 230 -23.91 -7.51 14.40
C GLU A 230 -24.49 -6.75 13.21
N PRO A 231 -25.80 -6.41 13.23
CA PRO A 231 -26.40 -5.54 12.23
C PRO A 231 -25.91 -4.11 12.49
N TYR A 232 -24.80 -3.73 11.88
CA TYR A 232 -24.36 -2.32 11.89
C TYR A 232 -25.24 -1.55 10.90
N ALA A 233 -26.38 -1.09 11.39
CA ALA A 233 -27.22 -0.13 10.68
C ALA A 233 -26.44 1.18 10.55
N GLY A 234 -25.92 1.47 9.34
CA GLY A 234 -25.40 2.79 9.01
C GLY A 234 -23.99 2.91 8.43
N VAL A 235 -23.22 1.83 8.34
CA VAL A 235 -21.93 1.89 7.64
C VAL A 235 -22.01 1.02 6.39
N PRO A 236 -21.90 1.57 5.17
CA PRO A 236 -21.87 0.74 3.98
C PRO A 236 -20.64 -0.15 4.03
N HIS A 237 -20.88 -1.45 3.91
CA HIS A 237 -19.82 -2.46 3.89
C HIS A 237 -18.83 -2.16 2.76
N VAL A 238 -17.62 -1.78 3.12
CA VAL A 238 -16.48 -1.80 2.22
C VAL A 238 -16.15 -3.27 1.97
N ARG A 239 -16.80 -3.87 0.98
CA ARG A 239 -16.41 -5.18 0.45
C ARG A 239 -15.13 -4.99 -0.36
N ILE A 240 -13.99 -5.01 0.31
CA ILE A 240 -12.75 -5.38 -0.35
C ILE A 240 -12.93 -6.85 -0.71
N TRP A 241 -13.18 -7.11 -1.97
CA TRP A 241 -13.44 -8.45 -2.50
C TRP A 241 -12.33 -9.42 -2.11
N CYS A 242 -12.65 -10.34 -1.23
CA CYS A 242 -11.90 -11.56 -1.02
C CYS A 242 -12.55 -12.66 -1.84
N SER A 243 -11.71 -13.40 -2.57
CA SER A 243 -12.12 -14.59 -3.33
C SER A 243 -13.03 -15.50 -2.54
N GLU A 244 -14.13 -15.88 -3.17
CA GLU A 244 -14.96 -17.01 -2.75
C GLU A 244 -14.12 -18.29 -2.69
N ALA A 245 -13.76 -18.69 -1.50
CA ALA A 245 -13.44 -20.08 -1.19
C ALA A 245 -14.31 -20.45 0.01
N SER A 246 -15.23 -21.38 -0.21
CA SER A 246 -16.14 -22.03 0.75
C SER A 246 -17.49 -21.33 0.95
N CYS A 247 -18.39 -21.54 0.01
CA CYS A 247 -19.80 -21.60 0.32
C CYS A 247 -20.37 -22.94 -0.24
N HIS A 248 -20.10 -24.02 0.46
CA HIS A 248 -20.91 -25.23 0.42
C HIS A 248 -21.76 -25.23 1.67
N SER A 249 -22.98 -24.75 1.55
CA SER A 249 -24.21 -25.34 2.07
C SER A 249 -25.38 -24.36 1.96
N SER A 250 -26.38 -24.81 1.21
CA SER A 250 -27.79 -24.50 1.27
C SER A 250 -28.27 -23.05 1.25
N GLY A 251 -28.78 -22.62 0.11
CA GLY A 251 -29.95 -21.75 0.04
C GLY A 251 -29.72 -20.28 -0.20
N CYS A 252 -28.72 -19.85 -0.97
CA CYS A 252 -28.65 -18.47 -1.45
C CYS A 252 -29.00 -18.41 -2.93
N LYS A 253 -30.21 -17.92 -3.22
CA LYS A 253 -30.67 -17.64 -4.58
C LYS A 253 -29.68 -16.72 -5.28
N SER A 254 -29.15 -17.19 -6.39
CA SER A 254 -28.27 -16.51 -7.32
C SER A 254 -28.83 -15.15 -7.73
N ARG A 255 -28.25 -14.06 -7.23
CA ARG A 255 -28.26 -12.78 -7.92
C ARG A 255 -27.13 -12.79 -8.93
N GLN A 256 -27.50 -13.07 -10.14
CA GLN A 256 -26.67 -12.97 -11.33
C GLN A 256 -26.16 -11.54 -11.53
N HIS A 257 -24.91 -11.45 -12.00
CA HIS A 257 -24.26 -10.32 -12.63
C HIS A 257 -24.21 -8.98 -11.84
N ARG A 258 -23.20 -8.85 -10.98
CA ARG A 258 -22.64 -7.53 -10.68
C ARG A 258 -21.29 -7.42 -11.36
N SER A 259 -21.20 -6.43 -12.24
CA SER A 259 -19.99 -6.07 -12.95
C SER A 259 -18.89 -5.65 -11.96
N PRO A 260 -17.64 -5.90 -12.27
CA PRO A 260 -16.51 -5.63 -11.38
C PRO A 260 -16.12 -4.15 -11.40
N VAL A 261 -15.33 -3.76 -10.39
CA VAL A 261 -14.67 -2.45 -10.35
C VAL A 261 -13.70 -2.34 -11.53
N ASP A 262 -14.02 -1.49 -12.49
CA ASP A 262 -13.26 -1.35 -13.73
C ASP A 262 -12.38 -0.09 -13.79
N ALA A 263 -12.53 0.86 -12.84
CA ALA A 263 -11.76 2.09 -12.86
C ALA A 263 -11.35 2.54 -11.44
N VAL A 264 -10.12 3.03 -11.30
CA VAL A 264 -9.60 3.61 -10.07
C VAL A 264 -9.00 4.97 -10.38
N VAL A 265 -9.48 6.01 -9.71
CA VAL A 265 -8.84 7.34 -9.70
C VAL A 265 -7.86 7.37 -8.54
N ILE A 266 -6.62 7.70 -8.83
CA ILE A 266 -5.56 7.82 -7.83
C ILE A 266 -5.05 9.24 -7.88
N SER A 267 -5.03 9.91 -6.73
CA SER A 267 -4.32 11.15 -6.52
C SER A 267 -3.35 10.96 -5.38
N SER A 268 -2.08 11.22 -5.62
CA SER A 268 -1.07 11.39 -4.59
C SER A 268 -0.59 12.84 -4.62
N ASP A 269 -0.48 13.45 -3.46
CA ASP A 269 -0.13 14.85 -3.23
C ASP A 269 -1.20 15.83 -3.81
N VAL A 270 -2.19 16.14 -3.01
CA VAL A 270 -2.99 17.37 -3.18
C VAL A 270 -2.16 18.50 -2.56
N PRO A 271 -1.46 19.34 -3.34
CA PRO A 271 -0.68 20.42 -2.76
C PRO A 271 -1.66 21.39 -2.10
N ILE A 272 -1.54 21.56 -0.80
CA ILE A 272 -2.18 22.65 -0.08
C ILE A 272 -1.31 23.86 -0.39
N ALA A 273 -1.69 24.62 -1.43
CA ALA A 273 -1.05 25.87 -1.75
C ALA A 273 -1.33 26.88 -0.62
N LEU A 274 -0.34 27.07 0.23
CA LEU A 274 -0.38 27.97 1.40
C LEU A 274 -0.06 29.43 1.03
N GLU A 275 0.02 29.77 -0.26
CA GLU A 275 0.35 31.14 -0.69
C GLU A 275 -0.79 32.16 -0.50
N ALA A 276 -1.98 31.74 -0.07
CA ALA A 276 -3.13 32.63 0.07
C ALA A 276 -3.36 33.18 1.50
N TRP A 277 -2.44 32.98 2.45
CA TRP A 277 -2.61 33.42 3.84
C TRP A 277 -1.39 34.15 4.43
N MET A 278 -0.64 34.87 3.60
CA MET A 278 0.25 35.95 4.05
C MET A 278 -0.20 37.29 3.50
#